data_f35aea019607f0ea3fa5fa936ed20e47
#
_entry.id   f35aea019607f0ea3fa5fa936ed20e47
#
_cell.length_a   1.000
_cell.length_b   1.000
_cell.length_c   1.000
_cell.angle_alpha   90.00
_cell.angle_beta   90.00
_cell.angle_gamma   90.00
#
_symmetry.space_group_name_H-M   'P 1'
#
loop_
_entity.id
_entity.type
_entity.pdbx_description
1 polymer ?
#
loop_
_entity_poly.entity_id
_entity_poly.type
_entity_poly.pdbx_seq_one_letter_code
_entity_poly.pdbx_strand_id
1 'polypeptide(L)'
;FERALDRAFTEILAAGLTALVVDVRGNTGGQSDAASLVLRRFIDRPTALVSMARERLNEDNNGWFGHRGAPGTLRTFDLTRTDVVKPLPLAQRWRGRTALLVDALSYSATLLLATALQDLGKATVVGQPTGGHANQTGNMMPTRLPRTGFTAYIATREFVRLSGRTTAEPLRPDIEVPSAPGDPQGPDATLEQAAAWLRKPPP
;
A
#
# COMPACT_ATOMS: atom_id res chain seq x y z
N PHE A 1 -7.60 9.57 12.58
CA PHE A 1 -6.71 8.45 12.30
C PHE A 1 -5.34 8.65 12.96
N GLU A 2 -4.60 9.74 12.68
CA GLU A 2 -3.22 9.97 13.15
C GLU A 2 -3.10 9.87 14.67
N ARG A 3 -3.95 10.56 15.43
CA ARG A 3 -3.96 10.50 16.91
C ARG A 3 -4.16 9.08 17.47
N ALA A 4 -4.99 8.26 16.83
CA ALA A 4 -5.21 6.87 17.24
C ALA A 4 -3.97 6.01 16.95
N LEU A 5 -3.36 6.23 15.78
CA LEU A 5 -2.14 5.57 15.37
C LEU A 5 -0.95 5.93 16.29
N ASP A 6 -0.82 7.22 16.65
CA ASP A 6 0.21 7.69 17.60
C ASP A 6 0.09 7.02 18.96
N ARG A 7 -1.14 6.95 19.49
CA ARG A 7 -1.42 6.30 20.76
C ARG A 7 -1.06 4.82 20.72
N ALA A 8 -1.52 4.09 19.70
CA ALA A 8 -1.24 2.67 19.55
C ALA A 8 0.28 2.40 19.49
N PHE A 9 1.03 3.16 18.68
CA PHE A 9 2.48 2.96 18.61
C PHE A 9 3.21 3.39 19.89
N THR A 10 2.72 4.40 20.62
CA THR A 10 3.27 4.76 21.92
C THR A 10 3.14 3.59 22.91
N GLU A 11 1.98 2.96 22.96
CA GLU A 11 1.72 1.79 23.82
C GLU A 11 2.57 0.58 23.41
N ILE A 12 2.64 0.26 22.10
CA ILE A 12 3.45 -0.83 21.54
C ILE A 12 4.93 -0.67 21.91
N LEU A 13 5.46 0.53 21.72
CA LEU A 13 6.87 0.83 22.00
C LEU A 13 7.17 0.82 23.51
N ALA A 14 6.29 1.36 24.33
CA ALA A 14 6.42 1.36 25.79
C ALA A 14 6.37 -0.06 26.36
N ALA A 15 5.62 -0.97 25.75
CA ALA A 15 5.56 -2.37 26.11
C ALA A 15 6.81 -3.20 25.75
N GLY A 16 7.79 -2.61 25.03
CA GLY A 16 9.02 -3.27 24.61
C GLY A 16 8.79 -4.47 23.68
N LEU A 17 7.70 -4.45 22.91
CA LEU A 17 7.37 -5.54 21.99
C LEU A 17 8.40 -5.60 20.83
N THR A 18 8.67 -6.82 20.38
CA THR A 18 9.63 -7.10 19.29
C THR A 18 8.97 -7.67 18.04
N ALA A 19 7.68 -7.99 18.12
CA ALA A 19 6.88 -8.57 17.05
C ALA A 19 5.53 -7.84 16.93
N LEU A 20 5.10 -7.56 15.71
CA LEU A 20 3.86 -6.84 15.41
C LEU A 20 3.13 -7.51 14.25
N VAL A 21 1.84 -7.69 14.40
CA VAL A 21 0.93 -8.01 13.30
C VAL A 21 0.16 -6.74 12.95
N VAL A 22 0.20 -6.36 11.68
CA VAL A 22 -0.64 -5.30 11.12
C VAL A 22 -1.66 -5.95 10.21
N ASP A 23 -2.94 -5.86 10.54
CA ASP A 23 -4.01 -6.45 9.75
C ASP A 23 -4.67 -5.38 8.87
N VAL A 24 -4.52 -5.55 7.56
CA VAL A 24 -5.15 -4.69 6.55
C VAL A 24 -6.05 -5.48 5.60
N ARG A 25 -6.48 -6.67 6.02
CA ARG A 25 -7.49 -7.45 5.29
C ARG A 25 -8.81 -6.70 5.28
N GLY A 26 -9.56 -6.81 4.20
CA GLY A 26 -10.82 -6.10 4.01
C GLY A 26 -10.70 -4.58 3.89
N ASN A 27 -9.50 -4.02 3.97
CA ASN A 27 -9.29 -2.58 3.84
C ASN A 27 -9.13 -2.17 2.38
N THR A 28 -10.17 -1.55 1.84
CA THR A 28 -10.22 -1.12 0.43
C THR A 28 -9.43 0.16 0.13
N GLY A 29 -8.70 0.69 1.12
CA GLY A 29 -7.86 1.87 0.97
C GLY A 29 -8.54 3.16 1.42
N GLY A 30 -8.20 4.23 0.76
CA GLY A 30 -8.63 5.60 1.10
C GLY A 30 -7.59 6.62 0.67
N GLN A 31 -7.32 7.61 1.51
CA GLN A 31 -6.31 8.62 1.23
C GLN A 31 -4.89 8.07 1.40
N SER A 32 -4.00 8.36 0.46
CA SER A 32 -2.59 7.95 0.51
C SER A 32 -1.83 8.53 1.70
N ASP A 33 -2.28 9.67 2.25
CA ASP A 33 -1.70 10.27 3.45
C ASP A 33 -1.77 9.30 4.66
N ALA A 34 -2.84 8.52 4.77
CA ALA A 34 -2.96 7.50 5.82
C ALA A 34 -1.88 6.41 5.69
N ALA A 35 -1.59 5.97 4.46
CA ALA A 35 -0.51 5.04 4.19
C ALA A 35 0.86 5.64 4.55
N SER A 36 1.08 6.92 4.23
CA SER A 36 2.29 7.67 4.58
C SER A 36 2.49 7.79 6.08
N LEU A 37 1.41 8.06 6.84
CA LEU A 37 1.44 8.12 8.30
C LEU A 37 1.81 6.76 8.95
N VAL A 38 1.44 5.66 8.34
CA VAL A 38 1.90 4.34 8.78
C VAL A 38 3.35 4.11 8.37
N LEU A 39 3.70 4.32 7.10
CA LEU A 39 5.02 4.05 6.55
C LEU A 39 6.13 4.75 7.32
N ARG A 40 5.96 6.03 7.74
CA ARG A 40 6.97 6.81 8.46
C ARG A 40 7.43 6.19 9.78
N ARG A 41 6.69 5.22 10.31
CA ARG A 41 7.04 4.50 11.55
C ARG A 41 7.98 3.33 11.32
N PHE A 42 8.10 2.87 10.08
CA PHE A 42 8.88 1.68 9.70
C PHE A 42 10.17 2.01 8.96
N ILE A 43 10.29 3.23 8.41
CA ILE A 43 11.42 3.62 7.57
C ILE A 43 12.51 4.33 8.37
N ASP A 44 13.75 4.23 7.88
CA ASP A 44 14.94 4.82 8.51
C ASP A 44 15.44 6.07 7.78
N ARG A 45 15.01 6.27 6.54
CA ARG A 45 15.38 7.37 5.65
C ARG A 45 14.14 7.83 4.86
N PRO A 46 14.16 9.06 4.33
CA PRO A 46 13.09 9.53 3.44
C PRO A 46 12.87 8.55 2.30
N THR A 47 11.62 8.15 2.10
CA THR A 47 11.24 7.06 1.18
C THR A 47 9.86 7.36 0.60
N ALA A 48 9.69 7.17 -0.70
CA ALA A 48 8.36 7.29 -1.34
C ALA A 48 7.51 6.03 -1.10
N LEU A 49 6.20 6.14 -1.27
CA LEU A 49 5.30 4.98 -1.31
C LEU A 49 5.43 4.19 -2.62
N VAL A 50 5.78 4.89 -3.70
CA VAL A 50 5.90 4.35 -5.07
C VAL A 50 7.15 4.92 -5.74
N SER A 51 7.70 4.21 -6.73
CA SER A 51 8.90 4.66 -7.43
C SER A 51 8.59 5.76 -8.45
N MET A 52 7.55 5.58 -9.22
CA MET A 52 7.15 6.49 -10.27
C MET A 52 5.64 6.48 -10.50
N ALA A 53 5.15 7.51 -11.17
CA ALA A 53 3.83 7.51 -11.77
C ALA A 53 3.94 7.68 -13.28
N ARG A 54 3.06 7.01 -14.02
CA ARG A 54 2.86 7.22 -15.46
C ARG A 54 1.46 7.79 -15.65
N GLU A 55 1.35 8.89 -16.35
CA GLU A 55 0.07 9.56 -16.58
C GLU A 55 -0.19 9.77 -18.06
N ARG A 56 -1.38 9.42 -18.49
CA ARG A 56 -1.87 9.73 -19.82
C ARG A 56 -2.54 11.09 -19.82
N LEU A 57 -1.99 12.03 -20.58
CA LEU A 57 -2.56 13.36 -20.70
C LEU A 57 -3.87 13.32 -21.48
N ASN A 58 -4.82 14.12 -21.02
CA ASN A 58 -6.09 14.42 -21.67
C ASN A 58 -6.40 15.91 -21.49
N GLU A 59 -7.55 16.38 -21.93
CA GLU A 59 -7.94 17.79 -21.84
C GLU A 59 -8.07 18.26 -20.38
N ASP A 60 -8.53 17.38 -19.50
CA ASP A 60 -8.82 17.71 -18.08
C ASP A 60 -7.56 17.84 -17.23
N ASN A 61 -6.53 16.99 -17.48
CA ASN A 61 -5.30 16.97 -16.67
C ASN A 61 -4.12 17.68 -17.35
N ASN A 62 -4.31 18.20 -18.57
CA ASN A 62 -3.25 18.89 -19.30
C ASN A 62 -2.93 20.24 -18.63
N GLY A 63 -1.67 20.42 -18.31
CA GLY A 63 -1.19 21.58 -17.56
C GLY A 63 -1.10 21.39 -16.04
N TRP A 64 -1.67 20.34 -15.50
CA TRP A 64 -1.50 20.00 -14.09
C TRP A 64 -0.03 19.70 -13.78
N PHE A 65 0.46 20.20 -12.65
CA PHE A 65 1.87 20.05 -12.22
C PHE A 65 2.89 20.50 -13.29
N GLY A 66 2.50 21.45 -14.18
CA GLY A 66 3.38 21.93 -15.25
C GLY A 66 3.54 20.99 -16.45
N HIS A 67 2.82 19.86 -16.48
CA HIS A 67 2.89 18.89 -17.56
C HIS A 67 1.94 19.23 -18.69
N ARG A 68 2.49 19.51 -19.86
CA ARG A 68 1.75 19.82 -21.07
C ARG A 68 2.12 18.89 -22.22
N GLY A 69 1.17 18.57 -23.05
CA GLY A 69 1.37 17.74 -24.24
C GLY A 69 0.05 17.50 -25.00
N ALA A 70 0.16 16.84 -26.12
CA ALA A 70 -1.03 16.41 -26.86
C ALA A 70 -1.84 15.36 -26.04
N PRO A 71 -3.17 15.34 -26.15
CA PRO A 71 -3.98 14.27 -25.57
C PRO A 71 -3.46 12.89 -25.99
N GLY A 72 -3.43 11.96 -25.04
CA GLY A 72 -2.87 10.61 -25.24
C GLY A 72 -1.38 10.49 -24.96
N THR A 73 -0.63 11.59 -24.82
CA THR A 73 0.79 11.56 -24.45
C THR A 73 0.96 10.91 -23.08
N LEU A 74 1.87 9.95 -22.99
CA LEU A 74 2.26 9.32 -21.72
C LEU A 74 3.42 10.09 -21.08
N ARG A 75 3.25 10.51 -19.85
CA ARG A 75 4.27 11.17 -19.03
C ARG A 75 4.67 10.26 -17.86
N THR A 76 5.95 10.28 -17.55
CA THR A 76 6.49 9.56 -16.40
C THR A 76 7.09 10.53 -15.40
N PHE A 77 6.83 10.30 -14.12
CA PHE A 77 7.30 11.11 -13.00
C PHE A 77 8.08 10.22 -12.04
N ASP A 78 9.28 10.60 -11.71
CA ASP A 78 10.03 10.01 -10.61
C ASP A 78 9.50 10.58 -9.28
N LEU A 79 8.87 9.73 -8.48
CA LEU A 79 8.30 10.11 -7.18
C LEU A 79 9.26 9.84 -6.02
N THR A 80 10.37 9.17 -6.28
CA THR A 80 11.36 8.84 -5.22
C THR A 80 12.02 10.07 -4.60
N ARG A 81 11.94 11.23 -5.27
CA ARG A 81 12.55 12.50 -4.86
C ARG A 81 11.54 13.58 -4.50
N THR A 82 10.33 13.50 -5.05
CA THR A 82 9.31 14.56 -4.95
C THR A 82 8.18 14.26 -3.99
N ASP A 83 7.82 12.98 -3.83
CA ASP A 83 6.74 12.54 -2.96
C ASP A 83 7.28 11.59 -1.88
N VAL A 84 8.12 12.14 -1.00
CA VAL A 84 8.82 11.36 0.01
C VAL A 84 8.23 11.52 1.40
N VAL A 85 7.97 10.39 2.02
CA VAL A 85 7.59 10.26 3.43
C VAL A 85 8.86 10.36 4.27
N LYS A 86 8.88 11.29 5.23
CA LYS A 86 9.99 11.44 6.18
C LYS A 86 9.78 10.51 7.38
N PRO A 87 10.82 9.80 7.84
CA PRO A 87 10.73 8.97 9.04
C PRO A 87 10.40 9.80 10.29
N LEU A 88 9.78 9.17 11.26
CA LEU A 88 9.64 9.74 12.60
C LEU A 88 11.00 9.77 13.34
N PRO A 89 11.13 10.53 14.44
CA PRO A 89 12.26 10.40 15.35
C PRO A 89 12.47 8.94 15.79
N LEU A 90 13.71 8.54 16.00
CA LEU A 90 14.10 7.15 16.28
C LEU A 90 13.26 6.49 17.41
N ALA A 91 13.00 7.25 18.49
CA ALA A 91 12.23 6.77 19.63
C ALA A 91 10.75 6.47 19.32
N GLN A 92 10.24 6.94 18.18
CA GLN A 92 8.85 6.75 17.74
C GLN A 92 8.73 5.73 16.59
N ARG A 93 9.85 5.11 16.18
CA ARG A 93 9.89 4.16 15.07
C ARG A 93 9.83 2.73 15.55
N TRP A 94 9.04 1.92 14.85
CA TRP A 94 9.03 0.48 15.01
C TRP A 94 10.28 -0.15 14.38
N ARG A 95 10.92 -1.06 15.10
CA ARG A 95 12.13 -1.75 14.68
C ARG A 95 12.05 -3.27 14.83
N GLY A 96 10.95 -3.75 15.37
CA GLY A 96 10.69 -5.17 15.52
C GLY A 96 10.28 -5.85 14.22
N ARG A 97 10.08 -7.15 14.28
CA ARG A 97 9.57 -7.94 13.15
C ARG A 97 8.10 -7.61 12.91
N THR A 98 7.71 -7.56 11.65
CA THR A 98 6.33 -7.24 11.27
C THR A 98 5.79 -8.29 10.31
N ALA A 99 4.60 -8.82 10.60
CA ALA A 99 3.76 -9.51 9.64
C ALA A 99 2.63 -8.57 9.22
N LEU A 100 2.42 -8.41 7.92
CA LEU A 100 1.33 -7.62 7.35
C LEU A 100 0.32 -8.58 6.72
N LEU A 101 -0.91 -8.60 7.26
CA LEU A 101 -1.96 -9.48 6.74
C LEU A 101 -2.70 -8.79 5.60
N VAL A 102 -2.82 -9.48 4.48
CA VAL A 102 -3.53 -9.01 3.28
C VAL A 102 -4.51 -10.06 2.77
N ASP A 103 -5.50 -9.60 2.03
CA ASP A 103 -6.48 -10.43 1.31
C ASP A 103 -6.86 -9.82 -0.04
N ALA A 104 -7.79 -10.45 -0.74
CA ALA A 104 -8.28 -9.97 -2.03
C ALA A 104 -8.92 -8.57 -1.97
N LEU A 105 -9.38 -8.12 -0.81
CA LEU A 105 -9.99 -6.80 -0.61
C LEU A 105 -9.00 -5.73 -0.16
N SER A 106 -7.76 -6.10 0.16
CA SER A 106 -6.69 -5.12 0.42
C SER A 106 -6.39 -4.34 -0.87
N TYR A 107 -6.80 -3.05 -0.94
CA TYR A 107 -6.82 -2.31 -2.20
C TYR A 107 -6.39 -0.84 -2.04
N SER A 108 -6.07 -0.17 -3.16
CA SER A 108 -5.77 1.28 -3.22
C SER A 108 -4.64 1.70 -2.26
N ALA A 109 -4.83 2.71 -1.41
CA ALA A 109 -3.81 3.19 -0.48
C ALA A 109 -3.25 2.10 0.45
N THR A 110 -4.07 1.11 0.81
CA THR A 110 -3.63 -0.07 1.56
C THR A 110 -2.61 -0.89 0.79
N LEU A 111 -2.84 -1.07 -0.50
CA LEU A 111 -1.94 -1.82 -1.36
C LEU A 111 -0.64 -1.04 -1.64
N LEU A 112 -0.70 0.31 -1.73
CA LEU A 112 0.52 1.15 -1.79
C LEU A 112 1.40 0.94 -0.55
N LEU A 113 0.80 0.91 0.64
CA LEU A 113 1.51 0.64 1.89
C LEU A 113 2.09 -0.78 1.89
N ALA A 114 1.29 -1.78 1.54
CA ALA A 114 1.69 -3.18 1.56
C ALA A 114 2.87 -3.46 0.61
N THR A 115 2.81 -2.94 -0.61
CA THR A 115 3.91 -3.04 -1.58
C THR A 115 5.16 -2.31 -1.11
N ALA A 116 5.00 -1.11 -0.51
CA ALA A 116 6.14 -0.35 0.01
C ALA A 116 6.82 -1.08 1.17
N LEU A 117 6.06 -1.60 2.14
CA LEU A 117 6.63 -2.35 3.27
C LEU A 117 7.31 -3.65 2.82
N GLN A 118 6.73 -4.36 1.83
CA GLN A 118 7.32 -5.56 1.25
C GLN A 118 8.63 -5.23 0.50
N ASP A 119 8.59 -4.25 -0.41
CA ASP A 119 9.76 -3.86 -1.22
C ASP A 119 10.93 -3.32 -0.38
N LEU A 120 10.63 -2.72 0.76
CA LEU A 120 11.62 -2.23 1.73
C LEU A 120 12.10 -3.30 2.71
N GLY A 121 11.53 -4.51 2.68
CA GLY A 121 11.82 -5.56 3.67
C GLY A 121 11.42 -5.17 5.10
N LYS A 122 10.44 -4.27 5.27
CA LYS A 122 9.97 -3.80 6.58
C LYS A 122 8.82 -4.63 7.15
N ALA A 123 8.15 -5.43 6.32
CA ALA A 123 7.17 -6.41 6.74
C ALA A 123 7.23 -7.65 5.85
N THR A 124 6.94 -8.81 6.45
CA THR A 124 6.60 -10.02 5.69
C THR A 124 5.11 -10.01 5.45
N VAL A 125 4.72 -10.06 4.19
CA VAL A 125 3.31 -10.07 3.78
C VAL A 125 2.77 -11.49 3.88
N VAL A 126 1.66 -11.66 4.58
CA VAL A 126 1.03 -12.97 4.85
C VAL A 126 -0.44 -12.92 4.43
N GLY A 127 -0.93 -13.94 3.78
CA GLY A 127 -2.35 -14.04 3.42
C GLY A 127 -2.60 -14.46 1.98
N GLN A 128 -3.54 -13.81 1.32
CA GLN A 128 -3.94 -14.12 -0.05
C GLN A 128 -3.39 -13.09 -1.03
N PRO A 129 -3.16 -13.48 -2.30
CA PRO A 129 -2.92 -12.51 -3.36
C PRO A 129 -4.04 -11.45 -3.39
N THR A 130 -3.67 -10.19 -3.56
CA THR A 130 -4.66 -9.11 -3.62
C THR A 130 -5.50 -9.15 -4.90
N GLY A 131 -6.74 -8.68 -4.84
CA GLY A 131 -7.59 -8.60 -6.03
C GLY A 131 -7.16 -7.52 -7.03
N GLY A 132 -6.44 -6.50 -6.57
CA GLY A 132 -5.86 -5.46 -7.41
C GLY A 132 -4.39 -5.72 -7.74
N HIS A 133 -3.89 -5.07 -8.79
CA HIS A 133 -2.49 -5.16 -9.18
C HIS A 133 -1.59 -4.41 -8.18
N ALA A 134 -0.37 -4.93 -7.96
CA ALA A 134 0.65 -4.27 -7.15
C ALA A 134 1.04 -2.89 -7.69
N ASN A 135 1.01 -2.74 -9.02
CA ASN A 135 1.01 -1.43 -9.69
C ASN A 135 -0.43 -1.00 -9.87
N GLN A 136 -0.81 0.11 -9.28
CA GLN A 136 -2.20 0.53 -9.25
C GLN A 136 -2.47 1.66 -10.20
N THR A 137 -3.70 1.72 -10.67
CA THR A 137 -4.23 2.88 -11.39
C THR A 137 -5.02 3.78 -10.43
N GLY A 138 -4.97 5.07 -10.70
CA GLY A 138 -5.67 6.09 -9.91
C GLY A 138 -5.84 7.38 -10.66
N ASN A 139 -6.11 8.46 -9.93
CA ASN A 139 -6.47 9.74 -10.53
C ASN A 139 -7.68 9.59 -11.47
N MET A 140 -8.81 9.15 -10.88
CA MET A 140 -10.01 8.80 -11.63
C MET A 140 -10.74 10.03 -12.12
N MET A 141 -10.93 10.11 -13.42
CA MET A 141 -11.71 11.18 -14.06
C MET A 141 -13.13 10.70 -14.33
N PRO A 142 -14.16 11.40 -13.80
CA PRO A 142 -15.55 11.06 -14.09
C PRO A 142 -15.89 11.45 -15.54
N THR A 143 -16.38 10.52 -16.32
CA THR A 143 -16.80 10.71 -17.69
C THR A 143 -18.25 10.29 -17.84
N ARG A 144 -19.13 11.22 -18.21
CA ARG A 144 -20.54 10.90 -18.45
C ARG A 144 -20.72 10.27 -19.82
N LEU A 145 -21.31 9.09 -19.85
CA LEU A 145 -21.60 8.39 -21.08
C LEU A 145 -22.85 9.01 -21.76
N PRO A 146 -22.75 9.51 -23.01
CA PRO A 146 -23.77 10.38 -23.60
C PRO A 146 -25.10 9.66 -23.88
N ARG A 147 -25.08 8.35 -24.14
CA ARG A 147 -26.29 7.58 -24.47
C ARG A 147 -27.03 7.05 -23.25
N THR A 148 -26.34 6.69 -22.20
CA THR A 148 -26.93 6.04 -21.02
C THR A 148 -27.07 6.98 -19.84
N GLY A 149 -26.31 8.08 -19.83
CA GLY A 149 -26.21 9.00 -18.70
C GLY A 149 -25.41 8.45 -17.51
N PHE A 150 -24.88 7.23 -17.59
CA PHE A 150 -24.02 6.69 -16.56
C PHE A 150 -22.68 7.44 -16.48
N THR A 151 -22.09 7.45 -15.29
CA THR A 151 -20.75 7.99 -15.09
C THR A 151 -19.74 6.83 -15.04
N ALA A 152 -18.78 6.86 -15.97
CA ALA A 152 -17.61 6.01 -15.95
C ALA A 152 -16.48 6.75 -15.23
N TYR A 153 -15.74 6.04 -14.37
CA TYR A 153 -14.53 6.56 -13.74
C TYR A 153 -13.32 5.95 -14.43
N ILE A 154 -12.56 6.78 -15.14
CA ILE A 154 -11.44 6.34 -15.96
C ILE A 154 -10.14 6.82 -15.29
N ALA A 155 -9.29 5.86 -14.91
CA ALA A 155 -7.99 6.18 -14.35
C ALA A 155 -7.05 6.73 -15.44
N THR A 156 -6.38 7.83 -15.13
CA THR A 156 -5.41 8.47 -16.03
C THR A 156 -3.97 8.23 -15.60
N ARG A 157 -3.76 7.75 -14.37
CA ARG A 157 -2.45 7.56 -13.77
C ARG A 157 -2.24 6.13 -13.30
N GLU A 158 -1.06 5.60 -13.56
CA GLU A 158 -0.56 4.35 -13.00
C GLU A 158 0.56 4.68 -12.00
N PHE A 159 0.53 4.03 -10.84
CA PHE A 159 1.54 4.12 -9.80
C PHE A 159 2.35 2.83 -9.80
N VAL A 160 3.66 2.93 -9.97
CA VAL A 160 4.58 1.79 -10.00
C VAL A 160 5.20 1.60 -8.62
N ARG A 161 5.15 0.38 -8.11
CA ARG A 161 5.68 0.02 -6.80
C ARG A 161 7.17 0.38 -6.65
N LEU A 162 7.68 0.47 -5.41
CA LEU A 162 9.04 0.93 -5.11
C LEU A 162 10.14 0.11 -5.78
N SER A 163 9.95 -1.21 -5.92
CA SER A 163 10.92 -2.07 -6.62
C SER A 163 11.07 -1.74 -8.11
N GLY A 164 10.22 -0.86 -8.66
CA GLY A 164 10.24 -0.53 -10.09
C GLY A 164 9.68 -1.59 -11.02
N ARG A 165 9.19 -2.72 -10.49
CA ARG A 165 8.54 -3.76 -11.32
C ARG A 165 7.28 -3.18 -11.96
N THR A 166 7.15 -3.38 -13.27
CA THR A 166 6.04 -2.83 -14.07
C THR A 166 5.01 -3.87 -14.49
N THR A 167 5.07 -5.08 -13.92
CA THR A 167 4.13 -6.16 -14.24
C THR A 167 2.73 -5.86 -13.68
N ALA A 168 1.71 -6.18 -14.48
CA ALA A 168 0.31 -6.05 -14.08
C ALA A 168 -0.14 -7.32 -13.32
N GLU A 169 0.44 -7.53 -12.14
CA GLU A 169 0.17 -8.70 -11.29
C GLU A 169 -0.33 -8.27 -9.93
N PRO A 170 -1.15 -9.09 -9.25
CA PRO A 170 -1.48 -8.89 -7.85
C PRO A 170 -0.24 -8.79 -6.97
N LEU A 171 -0.36 -8.14 -5.81
CA LEU A 171 0.62 -8.32 -4.75
C LEU A 171 0.52 -9.77 -4.27
N ARG A 172 1.61 -10.52 -4.44
CA ARG A 172 1.73 -11.86 -3.87
C ARG A 172 2.32 -11.77 -2.47
N PRO A 173 1.66 -12.40 -1.48
CA PRO A 173 2.23 -12.53 -0.15
C PRO A 173 3.58 -13.28 -0.17
N ASP A 174 4.45 -12.97 0.78
CA ASP A 174 5.68 -13.74 1.01
C ASP A 174 5.36 -15.11 1.62
N ILE A 175 4.24 -15.16 2.38
CA ILE A 175 3.67 -16.40 2.92
C ILE A 175 2.21 -16.46 2.49
N GLU A 176 1.95 -17.27 1.47
CA GLU A 176 0.59 -17.44 0.96
C GLU A 176 -0.20 -18.40 1.84
N VAL A 177 -1.40 -17.95 2.26
CA VAL A 177 -2.34 -18.76 3.02
C VAL A 177 -3.59 -18.91 2.16
N PRO A 178 -3.90 -20.13 1.67
CA PRO A 178 -5.07 -20.35 0.83
C PRO A 178 -6.36 -19.92 1.54
N SER A 179 -7.30 -19.35 0.75
CA SER A 179 -8.67 -19.16 1.23
C SER A 179 -9.31 -20.53 1.40
N ALA A 180 -9.53 -20.96 2.63
CA ALA A 180 -10.42 -22.08 2.88
C ALA A 180 -11.85 -21.55 3.02
N PRO A 181 -12.88 -22.22 2.46
CA PRO A 181 -14.25 -21.99 2.88
C PRO A 181 -14.28 -22.36 4.38
N GLY A 182 -14.20 -21.37 5.24
CA GLY A 182 -14.06 -21.59 6.67
C GLY A 182 -15.35 -21.28 7.43
N ASP A 183 -15.49 -21.91 8.55
CA ASP A 183 -16.40 -21.46 9.59
C ASP A 183 -16.00 -20.03 9.97
N PRO A 184 -16.87 -19.02 9.86
CA PRO A 184 -16.59 -17.65 10.30
C PRO A 184 -16.19 -17.53 11.78
N GLN A 185 -16.49 -18.56 12.57
CA GLN A 185 -16.14 -18.68 14.00
C GLN A 185 -14.93 -19.60 14.22
N GLY A 186 -14.36 -20.16 13.15
CA GLY A 186 -13.17 -21.01 13.21
C GLY A 186 -11.86 -20.22 13.42
N PRO A 187 -10.74 -20.94 13.59
CA PRO A 187 -9.42 -20.32 13.75
C PRO A 187 -9.05 -19.45 12.54
N ASP A 188 -8.44 -18.30 12.79
CA ASP A 188 -7.90 -17.42 11.74
C ASP A 188 -6.55 -17.96 11.25
N ALA A 189 -6.58 -18.81 10.23
CA ALA A 189 -5.39 -19.45 9.69
C ALA A 189 -4.31 -18.45 9.24
N THR A 190 -4.70 -17.28 8.73
CA THR A 190 -3.76 -16.23 8.29
C THR A 190 -3.05 -15.62 9.49
N LEU A 191 -3.80 -15.29 10.54
CA LEU A 191 -3.23 -14.77 11.79
C LEU A 191 -2.35 -15.81 12.49
N GLU A 192 -2.78 -17.08 12.53
CA GLU A 192 -2.00 -18.18 13.11
C GLU A 192 -0.67 -18.38 12.37
N GLN A 193 -0.69 -18.34 11.03
CA GLN A 193 0.52 -18.47 10.22
C GLN A 193 1.48 -17.29 10.44
N ALA A 194 0.95 -16.07 10.51
CA ALA A 194 1.73 -14.88 10.82
C ALA A 194 2.37 -14.97 12.23
N ALA A 195 1.59 -15.37 13.22
CA ALA A 195 2.09 -15.57 14.58
C ALA A 195 3.15 -16.67 14.66
N ALA A 196 2.96 -17.79 13.95
CA ALA A 196 3.95 -18.86 13.87
C ALA A 196 5.26 -18.40 13.22
N TRP A 197 5.17 -17.58 12.16
CA TRP A 197 6.35 -16.98 11.53
C TRP A 197 7.08 -16.02 12.47
N LEU A 198 6.36 -15.18 13.20
CA LEU A 198 6.94 -14.20 14.15
C LEU A 198 7.65 -14.88 15.33
N ARG A 199 7.21 -16.07 15.76
CA ARG A 199 7.85 -16.85 16.85
C ARG A 199 9.17 -17.51 16.45
N LYS A 200 9.40 -17.71 15.15
CA LYS A 200 10.69 -18.26 14.68
C LYS A 200 11.79 -17.23 14.89
N PRO A 201 13.03 -17.65 15.22
CA PRO A 201 14.15 -16.73 15.27
C PRO A 201 14.32 -16.02 13.90
N PRO A 202 14.85 -14.80 13.87
CA PRO A 202 15.21 -14.15 12.62
C PRO A 202 16.23 -15.02 11.86
N PRO A 203 16.18 -15.04 10.51
CA PRO A 203 17.11 -15.79 9.69
C PRO A 203 18.55 -15.30 9.85
#